data_e0abf7934f4cb662792fc82951e18d56
#
_entry.id   e0abf7934f4cb662792fc82951e18d56
#
_cell.length_a   1.000
_cell.length_b   1.000
_cell.length_c   1.000
_cell.angle_alpha   90.00
_cell.angle_beta   90.00
_cell.angle_gamma   90.00
#
_symmetry.space_group_name_H-M   'P 1'
#
loop_
_entity.id
_entity.type
_entity.pdbx_description
1 polymer ?
#
loop_
_entity_poly.entity_id
_entity_poly.type
_entity_poly.pdbx_seq_one_letter_code
_entity_poly.pdbx_strand_id
1 'polypeptide(L)'
;MNLFTAAFCKIFKSGNQQVLDKIKPLIVEINNREKSLSSLKNEEFKEKTHFLKKQVLSGVSLDKLIPESFSLVREAAKRVLGERHFDVQLAGGIILHQGRIAEMKTGEGKTLVSTLPAYLNSLSGKGVHIVTVNDYLAKRDSEWMGKVYNFLGSSTGCVTSNIEDAERKKNYNCDITYGTNNEL
;
A
#
# COMPACT_ATOMS: atom_id res chain seq x y z
N MET A 1 -12.93 -23.20 -29.43
CA MET A 1 -13.10 -23.30 -27.96
C MET A 1 -14.48 -23.94 -27.75
N ASN A 2 -14.51 -25.22 -27.31
CA ASN A 2 -15.75 -26.02 -27.25
C ASN A 2 -16.74 -25.43 -26.24
N LEU A 3 -18.06 -25.46 -26.57
CA LEU A 3 -19.16 -25.02 -25.70
C LEU A 3 -19.09 -25.64 -24.29
N PHE A 4 -18.59 -26.86 -24.19
CA PHE A 4 -18.36 -27.60 -22.92
C PHE A 4 -17.30 -26.94 -22.04
N THR A 5 -16.19 -26.47 -22.61
CA THR A 5 -15.14 -25.74 -21.85
C THR A 5 -15.63 -24.39 -21.35
N ALA A 6 -16.46 -23.69 -22.14
CA ALA A 6 -17.04 -22.41 -21.72
C ALA A 6 -18.09 -22.57 -20.60
N ALA A 7 -18.87 -23.63 -20.61
CA ALA A 7 -19.83 -23.95 -19.56
C ALA A 7 -19.11 -24.42 -18.27
N PHE A 8 -18.05 -25.23 -18.40
CA PHE A 8 -17.24 -25.71 -17.27
C PHE A 8 -16.50 -24.55 -16.56
N CYS A 9 -15.96 -23.59 -17.32
CA CYS A 9 -15.34 -22.37 -16.75
C CYS A 9 -16.34 -21.44 -16.06
N LYS A 10 -17.63 -21.49 -16.40
CA LYS A 10 -18.71 -20.76 -15.70
C LYS A 10 -19.08 -21.38 -14.35
N ILE A 11 -18.91 -22.72 -14.20
CA ILE A 11 -19.28 -23.47 -13.00
C ILE A 11 -18.09 -23.54 -12.02
N PHE A 12 -16.86 -23.67 -12.54
CA PHE A 12 -15.64 -23.72 -11.72
C PHE A 12 -14.82 -22.44 -11.91
N LYS A 13 -14.96 -21.50 -10.96
CA LYS A 13 -14.10 -20.29 -10.91
C LYS A 13 -12.66 -20.71 -10.68
N SER A 14 -11.72 -20.13 -11.43
CA SER A 14 -10.29 -20.31 -11.14
C SER A 14 -9.96 -19.86 -9.72
N GLY A 15 -8.89 -20.41 -9.12
CA GLY A 15 -8.45 -20.01 -7.78
C GLY A 15 -8.24 -18.49 -7.66
N ASN A 16 -7.69 -17.86 -8.71
CA ASN A 16 -7.52 -16.41 -8.76
C ASN A 16 -8.85 -15.66 -8.76
N GLN A 17 -9.86 -16.15 -9.50
CA GLN A 17 -11.18 -15.54 -9.51
C GLN A 17 -11.87 -15.62 -8.14
N GLN A 18 -11.69 -16.72 -7.42
CA GLN A 18 -12.21 -16.86 -6.06
C GLN A 18 -11.57 -15.86 -5.09
N VAL A 19 -10.25 -15.62 -5.22
CA VAL A 19 -9.55 -14.59 -4.42
C VAL A 19 -10.09 -13.20 -4.75
N LEU A 20 -10.20 -12.86 -6.02
CA LEU A 20 -10.75 -11.57 -6.46
C LEU A 20 -12.19 -11.34 -5.95
N ASP A 21 -13.03 -12.38 -5.99
CA ASP A 21 -14.40 -12.26 -5.49
C ASP A 21 -14.46 -12.03 -3.97
N LYS A 22 -13.52 -12.59 -3.19
CA LYS A 22 -13.42 -12.37 -1.74
C LYS A 22 -13.00 -10.93 -1.38
N ILE A 23 -12.19 -10.26 -2.21
CA ILE A 23 -11.71 -8.91 -1.93
C ILE A 23 -12.62 -7.81 -2.49
N LYS A 24 -13.53 -8.13 -3.42
CA LYS A 24 -14.51 -7.16 -3.97
C LYS A 24 -15.26 -6.36 -2.91
N PRO A 25 -15.79 -6.95 -1.83
CA PRO A 25 -16.48 -6.19 -0.79
C PRO A 25 -15.60 -5.11 -0.14
N LEU A 26 -14.31 -5.40 0.08
CA LEU A 26 -13.35 -4.43 0.63
C LEU A 26 -13.15 -3.26 -0.33
N ILE A 27 -13.06 -3.52 -1.65
CA ILE A 27 -12.92 -2.46 -2.66
C ILE A 27 -14.17 -1.57 -2.68
N VAL A 28 -15.37 -2.16 -2.60
CA VAL A 28 -16.62 -1.39 -2.50
C VAL A 28 -16.62 -0.52 -1.25
N GLU A 29 -16.18 -1.04 -0.11
CA GLU A 29 -16.10 -0.28 1.12
C GLU A 29 -15.10 0.88 1.02
N ILE A 30 -13.92 0.65 0.41
CA ILE A 30 -12.93 1.70 0.14
C ILE A 30 -13.54 2.81 -0.74
N ASN A 31 -14.27 2.42 -1.81
CA ASN A 31 -14.93 3.36 -2.71
C ASN A 31 -15.99 4.21 -1.98
N ASN A 32 -16.79 3.61 -1.11
CA ASN A 32 -17.83 4.30 -0.36
C ASN A 32 -17.27 5.35 0.62
N ARG A 33 -16.03 5.19 1.10
CA ARG A 33 -15.36 6.13 2.01
C ARG A 33 -14.79 7.36 1.30
N GLU A 34 -14.61 7.32 -0.02
CA GLU A 34 -13.92 8.38 -0.79
C GLU A 34 -14.60 9.75 -0.62
N LYS A 35 -15.93 9.82 -0.66
CA LYS A 35 -16.67 11.08 -0.54
C LYS A 35 -16.46 11.76 0.82
N SER A 36 -16.45 11.00 1.90
CA SER A 36 -16.24 11.53 3.25
C SER A 36 -14.81 12.01 3.45
N LEU A 37 -13.82 11.31 2.87
CA LEU A 37 -12.41 11.69 2.97
C LEU A 37 -12.07 12.92 2.14
N SER A 38 -12.73 13.12 1.00
CA SER A 38 -12.50 14.30 0.15
C SER A 38 -12.86 15.63 0.83
N SER A 39 -13.75 15.61 1.83
CA SER A 39 -14.13 16.78 2.61
C SER A 39 -13.22 17.10 3.80
N LEU A 40 -12.30 16.21 4.16
CA LEU A 40 -11.39 16.39 5.30
C LEU A 40 -10.33 17.46 5.00
N LYS A 41 -9.90 18.17 6.03
CA LYS A 41 -8.70 19.04 5.97
C LYS A 41 -7.43 18.19 6.00
N ASN A 42 -6.33 18.74 5.49
CA ASN A 42 -5.06 18.01 5.40
C ASN A 42 -4.52 17.55 6.76
N GLU A 43 -4.72 18.35 7.80
CA GLU A 43 -4.26 18.06 9.16
C GLU A 43 -4.96 16.83 9.74
N GLU A 44 -6.24 16.61 9.41
CA GLU A 44 -7.04 15.51 9.91
C GLU A 44 -6.52 14.12 9.43
N PHE A 45 -5.74 14.07 8.34
CA PHE A 45 -5.14 12.81 7.87
C PHE A 45 -4.11 12.25 8.85
N LYS A 46 -3.30 13.12 9.47
CA LYS A 46 -2.33 12.71 10.49
C LYS A 46 -3.03 12.25 11.78
N GLU A 47 -4.13 12.91 12.16
CA GLU A 47 -4.94 12.51 13.30
C GLU A 47 -5.57 11.13 13.07
N LYS A 48 -6.08 10.87 11.87
CA LYS A 48 -6.59 9.55 11.49
C LYS A 48 -5.51 8.47 11.54
N THR A 49 -4.31 8.75 11.05
CA THR A 49 -3.17 7.83 11.18
C THR A 49 -2.86 7.52 12.64
N HIS A 50 -2.84 8.53 13.50
CA HIS A 50 -2.63 8.33 14.92
C HIS A 50 -3.73 7.47 15.56
N PHE A 51 -4.98 7.69 15.17
CA PHE A 51 -6.11 6.86 15.62
C PHE A 51 -5.97 5.41 15.17
N LEU A 52 -5.59 5.16 13.89
CA LEU A 52 -5.36 3.81 13.39
C LEU A 52 -4.20 3.11 14.12
N LYS A 53 -3.08 3.81 14.38
CA LYS A 53 -1.97 3.28 15.19
C LYS A 53 -2.45 2.85 16.59
N LYS A 54 -3.30 3.65 17.24
CA LYS A 54 -3.91 3.29 18.55
C LYS A 54 -4.80 2.04 18.46
N GLN A 55 -5.60 1.90 17.39
CA GLN A 55 -6.41 0.70 17.18
C GLN A 55 -5.55 -0.56 17.05
N VAL A 56 -4.45 -0.50 16.29
CA VAL A 56 -3.50 -1.62 16.18
C VAL A 56 -2.90 -1.96 17.54
N LEU A 57 -2.47 -0.97 18.31
CA LEU A 57 -1.93 -1.18 19.67
C LEU A 57 -2.97 -1.79 20.63
N SER A 58 -4.26 -1.53 20.43
CA SER A 58 -5.35 -2.14 21.21
C SER A 58 -5.75 -3.54 20.72
N GLY A 59 -5.04 -4.09 19.73
CA GLY A 59 -5.23 -5.46 19.24
C GLY A 59 -6.18 -5.59 18.04
N VAL A 60 -6.58 -4.49 17.38
CA VAL A 60 -7.32 -4.57 16.12
C VAL A 60 -6.39 -5.09 15.03
N SER A 61 -6.81 -6.12 14.30
CA SER A 61 -6.01 -6.68 13.20
C SER A 61 -5.92 -5.71 12.03
N LEU A 62 -4.78 -5.71 11.34
CA LEU A 62 -4.55 -4.90 10.14
C LEU A 62 -5.57 -5.18 9.04
N ASP A 63 -6.02 -6.43 8.88
CA ASP A 63 -7.05 -6.79 7.89
C ASP A 63 -8.35 -6.00 8.07
N LYS A 64 -8.76 -5.74 9.30
CA LYS A 64 -9.96 -4.94 9.60
C LYS A 64 -9.78 -3.46 9.24
N LEU A 65 -8.55 -2.99 9.17
CA LEU A 65 -8.20 -1.62 8.87
C LEU A 65 -7.97 -1.36 7.36
N ILE A 66 -7.98 -2.41 6.52
CA ILE A 66 -7.79 -2.27 5.07
C ILE A 66 -8.69 -1.19 4.46
N PRO A 67 -10.02 -1.18 4.69
CA PRO A 67 -10.88 -0.21 4.02
C PRO A 67 -10.55 1.24 4.41
N GLU A 68 -10.31 1.52 5.67
CA GLU A 68 -9.99 2.87 6.13
C GLU A 68 -8.58 3.28 5.72
N SER A 69 -7.59 2.44 5.94
CA SER A 69 -6.19 2.69 5.57
C SER A 69 -6.03 2.94 4.07
N PHE A 70 -6.58 2.06 3.22
CA PHE A 70 -6.43 2.18 1.77
C PHE A 70 -7.18 3.40 1.20
N SER A 71 -8.32 3.74 1.76
CA SER A 71 -9.04 4.96 1.37
C SER A 71 -8.26 6.23 1.74
N LEU A 72 -7.58 6.26 2.90
CA LEU A 72 -6.69 7.36 3.29
C LEU A 72 -5.51 7.51 2.34
N VAL A 73 -4.82 6.39 2.01
CA VAL A 73 -3.70 6.41 1.05
C VAL A 73 -4.16 6.88 -0.32
N ARG A 74 -5.32 6.40 -0.81
CA ARG A 74 -5.89 6.81 -2.11
C ARG A 74 -6.14 8.31 -2.17
N GLU A 75 -6.78 8.88 -1.15
CA GLU A 75 -7.06 10.31 -1.10
C GLU A 75 -5.77 11.13 -0.92
N ALA A 76 -4.83 10.67 -0.09
CA ALA A 76 -3.52 11.29 0.06
C ALA A 76 -2.76 11.33 -1.28
N ALA A 77 -2.67 10.21 -1.99
CA ALA A 77 -2.01 10.14 -3.30
C ALA A 77 -2.66 11.09 -4.31
N LYS A 78 -3.99 11.16 -4.34
CA LYS A 78 -4.73 12.11 -5.18
C LYS A 78 -4.37 13.56 -4.87
N ARG A 79 -4.25 13.92 -3.58
CA ARG A 79 -3.92 15.30 -3.16
C ARG A 79 -2.49 15.70 -3.44
N VAL A 80 -1.52 14.81 -3.14
CA VAL A 80 -0.10 15.19 -3.19
C VAL A 80 0.60 14.84 -4.50
N LEU A 81 0.07 13.84 -5.25
CA LEU A 81 0.63 13.39 -6.52
C LEU A 81 -0.28 13.68 -7.72
N GLY A 82 -1.56 13.97 -7.49
CA GLY A 82 -2.57 14.00 -8.55
C GLY A 82 -2.97 12.61 -9.05
N GLU A 83 -2.55 11.53 -8.38
CA GLU A 83 -2.74 10.15 -8.79
C GLU A 83 -3.73 9.43 -7.87
N ARG A 84 -4.85 8.97 -8.45
CA ARG A 84 -5.85 8.19 -7.72
C ARG A 84 -5.71 6.71 -8.06
N HIS A 85 -5.57 5.85 -7.05
CA HIS A 85 -5.55 4.40 -7.25
C HIS A 85 -6.83 3.90 -7.93
N PHE A 86 -6.69 3.07 -8.96
CA PHE A 86 -7.79 2.33 -9.58
C PHE A 86 -8.16 1.10 -8.74
N ASP A 87 -9.36 0.56 -8.96
CA ASP A 87 -9.84 -0.61 -8.20
C ASP A 87 -8.96 -1.84 -8.37
N VAL A 88 -8.37 -2.04 -9.56
CA VAL A 88 -7.39 -3.12 -9.79
C VAL A 88 -6.10 -2.92 -9.00
N GLN A 89 -5.70 -1.68 -8.74
CA GLN A 89 -4.55 -1.36 -7.91
C GLN A 89 -4.86 -1.57 -6.43
N LEU A 90 -6.07 -1.27 -5.96
CA LEU A 90 -6.52 -1.63 -4.61
C LEU A 90 -6.49 -3.15 -4.42
N ALA A 91 -6.98 -3.91 -5.42
CA ALA A 91 -6.91 -5.37 -5.40
C ALA A 91 -5.45 -5.86 -5.27
N GLY A 92 -4.53 -5.29 -6.06
CA GLY A 92 -3.10 -5.60 -5.98
C GLY A 92 -2.53 -5.33 -4.58
N GLY A 93 -2.86 -4.19 -3.99
CA GLY A 93 -2.43 -3.83 -2.63
C GLY A 93 -2.95 -4.80 -1.56
N ILE A 94 -4.21 -5.23 -1.65
CA ILE A 94 -4.81 -6.22 -0.73
C ILE A 94 -4.09 -7.57 -0.86
N ILE A 95 -3.83 -8.02 -2.10
CA ILE A 95 -3.14 -9.28 -2.39
C ILE A 95 -1.73 -9.27 -1.79
N LEU A 96 -0.99 -8.15 -1.96
CA LEU A 96 0.34 -7.98 -1.38
C LEU A 96 0.29 -7.99 0.16
N HIS A 97 -0.67 -7.31 0.77
CA HIS A 97 -0.85 -7.33 2.23
C HIS A 97 -1.12 -8.75 2.76
N GLN A 98 -1.80 -9.58 1.99
CA GLN A 98 -2.05 -11.01 2.33
C GLN A 98 -0.82 -11.91 2.14
N GLY A 99 0.36 -11.37 1.85
CA GLY A 99 1.59 -12.15 1.62
C GLY A 99 1.58 -12.95 0.31
N ARG A 100 0.80 -12.50 -0.68
CA ARG A 100 0.69 -13.15 -1.99
C ARG A 100 1.40 -12.32 -3.06
N ILE A 101 1.61 -12.93 -4.22
CA ILE A 101 2.18 -12.26 -5.39
C ILE A 101 1.06 -11.61 -6.20
N ALA A 102 1.18 -10.30 -6.45
CA ALA A 102 0.33 -9.55 -7.36
C ALA A 102 1.08 -9.33 -8.67
N GLU A 103 0.73 -10.10 -9.71
CA GLU A 103 1.28 -9.90 -11.05
C GLU A 103 0.60 -8.70 -11.71
N MET A 104 1.42 -7.71 -12.10
CA MET A 104 0.98 -6.50 -12.79
C MET A 104 1.92 -6.20 -13.95
N LYS A 105 1.37 -5.81 -15.11
CA LYS A 105 2.14 -5.46 -16.29
C LYS A 105 2.96 -4.18 -16.06
N THR A 106 3.98 -4.01 -16.90
CA THR A 106 4.74 -2.75 -16.93
C THR A 106 3.82 -1.58 -17.26
N GLY A 107 3.94 -0.48 -16.52
CA GLY A 107 3.08 0.70 -16.68
C GLY A 107 1.78 0.69 -15.86
N GLU A 108 1.43 -0.40 -15.18
CA GLU A 108 0.20 -0.47 -14.37
C GLU A 108 0.33 0.16 -12.95
N GLY A 109 1.42 0.89 -12.69
CA GLY A 109 1.57 1.68 -11.46
C GLY A 109 1.94 0.86 -10.23
N LYS A 110 2.80 -0.18 -10.38
CA LYS A 110 3.27 -1.02 -9.25
C LYS A 110 3.84 -0.20 -8.08
N THR A 111 4.57 0.88 -8.37
CA THR A 111 5.14 1.77 -7.36
C THR A 111 4.04 2.44 -6.53
N LEU A 112 2.98 2.90 -7.17
CA LEU A 112 1.82 3.48 -6.48
C LEU A 112 1.06 2.43 -5.67
N VAL A 113 0.88 1.22 -6.21
CA VAL A 113 0.22 0.09 -5.51
C VAL A 113 0.93 -0.26 -4.20
N SER A 114 2.26 -0.25 -4.19
CA SER A 114 3.05 -0.60 -3.00
C SER A 114 2.76 0.33 -1.81
N THR A 115 2.27 1.56 -2.05
CA THR A 115 1.95 2.52 -0.98
C THR A 115 0.83 2.02 -0.07
N LEU A 116 -0.11 1.26 -0.61
CA LEU A 116 -1.28 0.75 0.12
C LEU A 116 -0.88 -0.22 1.24
N PRO A 117 -0.23 -1.38 0.94
CA PRO A 117 0.19 -2.30 1.99
C PRO A 117 1.32 -1.74 2.85
N ALA A 118 2.20 -0.91 2.31
CA ALA A 118 3.29 -0.33 3.08
C ALA A 118 2.76 0.57 4.20
N TYR A 119 1.85 1.49 3.89
CA TYR A 119 1.23 2.33 4.90
C TYR A 119 0.43 1.51 5.93
N LEU A 120 -0.41 0.56 5.48
CA LEU A 120 -1.19 -0.28 6.40
C LEU A 120 -0.29 -1.04 7.38
N ASN A 121 0.77 -1.69 6.89
CA ASN A 121 1.66 -2.47 7.75
C ASN A 121 2.53 -1.58 8.66
N SER A 122 2.86 -0.35 8.24
CA SER A 122 3.60 0.60 9.08
C SER A 122 2.85 1.05 10.33
N LEU A 123 1.51 0.93 10.35
CA LEU A 123 0.70 1.23 11.52
C LEU A 123 1.03 0.36 12.73
N SER A 124 1.65 -0.81 12.51
CA SER A 124 2.11 -1.70 13.58
C SER A 124 3.31 -1.16 14.37
N GLY A 125 4.01 -0.13 13.87
CA GLY A 125 5.22 0.42 14.47
C GLY A 125 6.45 -0.48 14.38
N LYS A 126 6.39 -1.57 13.60
CA LYS A 126 7.51 -2.53 13.44
C LYS A 126 8.44 -2.19 12.28
N GLY A 127 8.16 -1.11 11.54
CA GLY A 127 8.84 -0.78 10.30
C GLY A 127 8.36 -1.62 9.11
N VAL A 128 8.47 -1.06 7.91
CA VAL A 128 8.17 -1.75 6.65
C VAL A 128 9.31 -1.51 5.69
N HIS A 129 9.78 -2.58 5.04
CA HIS A 129 10.81 -2.47 4.01
C HIS A 129 10.20 -2.66 2.62
N ILE A 130 10.54 -1.76 1.69
CA ILE A 130 10.20 -1.87 0.27
C ILE A 130 11.48 -2.12 -0.50
N VAL A 131 11.59 -3.33 -1.04
CA VAL A 131 12.79 -3.78 -1.75
C VAL A 131 12.68 -3.42 -3.23
N THR A 132 13.69 -2.75 -3.77
CA THR A 132 13.82 -2.40 -5.18
C THR A 132 15.03 -3.11 -5.81
N VAL A 133 15.08 -3.14 -7.14
CA VAL A 133 16.17 -3.85 -7.84
C VAL A 133 17.51 -3.11 -7.83
N ASN A 134 17.50 -1.79 -7.57
CA ASN A 134 18.72 -0.98 -7.50
C ASN A 134 18.52 0.31 -6.69
N ASP A 135 19.62 0.96 -6.33
CA ASP A 135 19.67 2.18 -5.52
C ASP A 135 18.95 3.36 -6.19
N TYR A 136 19.01 3.46 -7.52
CA TYR A 136 18.31 4.52 -8.25
C TYR A 136 16.80 4.43 -8.03
N LEU A 137 16.23 3.24 -8.15
CA LEU A 137 14.79 3.03 -7.92
C LEU A 137 14.44 3.22 -6.44
N ALA A 138 15.28 2.75 -5.51
CA ALA A 138 15.06 2.97 -4.08
C ALA A 138 14.94 4.48 -3.76
N LYS A 139 15.89 5.28 -4.27
CA LYS A 139 15.90 6.72 -4.07
C LYS A 139 14.71 7.41 -4.75
N ARG A 140 14.48 7.14 -6.05
CA ARG A 140 13.37 7.72 -6.81
C ARG A 140 12.01 7.44 -6.14
N ASP A 141 11.77 6.18 -5.79
CA ASP A 141 10.47 5.74 -5.28
C ASP A 141 10.26 6.22 -3.84
N SER A 142 11.32 6.27 -3.00
CA SER A 142 11.22 6.84 -1.66
C SER A 142 10.92 8.35 -1.68
N GLU A 143 11.54 9.11 -2.58
CA GLU A 143 11.29 10.54 -2.74
C GLU A 143 9.88 10.82 -3.29
N TRP A 144 9.42 10.01 -4.23
CA TRP A 144 8.12 10.17 -4.87
C TRP A 144 6.97 9.73 -3.98
N MET A 145 6.98 8.48 -3.52
CA MET A 145 5.92 7.92 -2.66
C MET A 145 6.02 8.43 -1.22
N GLY A 146 7.20 8.83 -0.78
CA GLY A 146 7.41 9.49 0.52
C GLY A 146 6.53 10.71 0.75
N LYS A 147 6.13 11.41 -0.32
CA LYS A 147 5.17 12.52 -0.22
C LYS A 147 3.81 12.05 0.32
N VAL A 148 3.34 10.88 -0.11
CA VAL A 148 2.08 10.28 0.36
C VAL A 148 2.18 9.88 1.82
N TYR A 149 3.26 9.19 2.19
CA TYR A 149 3.47 8.75 3.58
C TYR A 149 3.62 9.93 4.54
N ASN A 150 4.43 10.93 4.18
CA ASN A 150 4.62 12.13 4.99
C ASN A 150 3.33 12.93 5.17
N PHE A 151 2.49 13.01 4.14
CA PHE A 151 1.17 13.64 4.23
C PHE A 151 0.29 12.92 5.25
N LEU A 152 0.37 11.61 5.30
CA LEU A 152 -0.32 10.76 6.28
C LEU A 152 0.34 10.75 7.67
N GLY A 153 1.53 11.34 7.82
CA GLY A 153 2.26 11.39 9.09
C GLY A 153 3.11 10.17 9.38
N SER A 154 3.47 9.39 8.35
CA SER A 154 4.46 8.29 8.43
C SER A 154 5.80 8.75 7.86
N SER A 155 6.89 8.40 8.56
CA SER A 155 8.25 8.71 8.14
C SER A 155 8.74 7.76 7.05
N THR A 156 9.58 8.29 6.13
CA THR A 156 10.15 7.50 5.03
C THR A 156 11.67 7.65 5.01
N GLY A 157 12.37 6.53 4.93
CA GLY A 157 13.82 6.44 4.78
C GLY A 157 14.21 5.76 3.47
N CYS A 158 15.47 5.96 3.06
CA CYS A 158 16.07 5.27 1.92
C CYS A 158 17.47 4.81 2.30
N VAL A 159 17.75 3.52 2.10
CA VAL A 159 19.06 2.91 2.34
C VAL A 159 19.65 2.47 1.02
N THR A 160 20.84 2.99 0.71
CA THR A 160 21.60 2.69 -0.50
C THR A 160 23.04 2.35 -0.13
N SER A 161 23.79 1.78 -1.07
CA SER A 161 25.16 1.28 -0.86
C SER A 161 26.14 2.33 -0.32
N ASN A 162 25.92 3.62 -0.61
CA ASN A 162 26.89 4.68 -0.36
C ASN A 162 26.50 5.64 0.77
N ILE A 163 25.66 5.23 1.72
CA ILE A 163 25.28 6.06 2.87
C ILE A 163 26.11 5.72 4.11
N GLU A 164 26.39 6.73 4.93
CA GLU A 164 27.10 6.57 6.21
C GLU A 164 26.26 5.79 7.24
N ASP A 165 26.92 5.11 8.16
CA ASP A 165 26.27 4.27 9.18
C ASP A 165 25.28 5.03 10.06
N ALA A 166 25.57 6.29 10.39
CA ALA A 166 24.67 7.12 11.19
C ALA A 166 23.37 7.43 10.42
N GLU A 167 23.47 7.74 9.12
CA GLU A 167 22.34 7.98 8.24
C GLU A 167 21.57 6.68 7.97
N ARG A 168 22.28 5.57 7.76
CA ARG A 168 21.71 4.22 7.62
C ARG A 168 20.80 3.88 8.79
N LYS A 169 21.29 4.04 10.05
CA LYS A 169 20.50 3.82 11.26
C LYS A 169 19.27 4.71 11.32
N LYS A 170 19.39 5.99 10.96
CA LYS A 170 18.26 6.93 10.93
C LYS A 170 17.19 6.48 9.92
N ASN A 171 17.59 6.03 8.73
CA ASN A 171 16.67 5.58 7.68
C ASN A 171 15.96 4.28 8.07
N TYR A 172 16.64 3.33 8.74
CA TYR A 172 16.00 2.13 9.26
C TYR A 172 15.00 2.38 10.39
N ASN A 173 15.14 3.47 11.13
CA ASN A 173 14.18 3.85 12.17
C ASN A 173 12.93 4.56 11.64
N CYS A 174 12.80 4.74 10.33
CA CYS A 174 11.58 5.26 9.71
C CYS A 174 10.45 4.23 9.72
N ASP A 175 9.20 4.70 9.64
CA ASP A 175 8.03 3.81 9.51
C ASP A 175 8.10 2.95 8.24
N ILE A 176 8.66 3.51 7.14
CA ILE A 176 8.80 2.84 5.84
C ILE A 176 10.18 3.12 5.29
N THR A 177 10.95 2.08 4.98
CA THR A 177 12.33 2.18 4.44
C THR A 177 12.41 1.53 3.06
N TYR A 178 12.90 2.29 2.09
CA TYR A 178 13.24 1.79 0.75
C TYR A 178 14.70 1.35 0.71
N GLY A 179 14.99 0.28 0.00
CA GLY A 179 16.35 -0.20 -0.19
C GLY A 179 16.44 -1.29 -1.23
N THR A 180 17.64 -1.80 -1.47
CA THR A 180 17.86 -3.00 -2.28
C THR A 180 17.97 -4.23 -1.40
N ASN A 181 17.88 -5.42 -1.98
CA ASN A 181 18.03 -6.67 -1.23
C ASN A 181 19.43 -6.85 -0.61
N ASN A 182 20.44 -6.11 -1.07
CA ASN A 182 21.79 -6.16 -0.50
C ASN A 182 21.91 -5.33 0.78
N GLU A 183 20.97 -4.41 0.99
CA GLU A 183 20.93 -3.49 2.12
C GLU A 183 20.00 -3.95 3.25
N LEU A 184 19.18 -4.96 2.98
CA LEU A 184 18.19 -5.53 3.90
C LEU A 184 18.50 -6.98 4.22
#